data_063116af1c52146df6b71890be13e57a
#
_entry.id   063116af1c52146df6b71890be13e57a
#
_cell.length_a   1.000
_cell.length_b   1.000
_cell.length_c   1.000
_cell.angle_alpha   90.00
_cell.angle_beta   90.00
_cell.angle_gamma   90.00
#
_symmetry.space_group_name_H-M   'P 1'
#
loop_
_entity.id
_entity.type
_entity.pdbx_description
1 polymer ?
#
loop_
_entity_poly.entity_id
_entity_poly.type
_entity_poly.pdbx_seq_one_letter_code
_entity_poly.pdbx_strand_id
1 'polypeptide(L)'
;MSIKPRKVGVLGAGNVGSHVALQIAVQGLADDIVFFDTNKGKAEGEAMDLRDAVSYMPHHVTCKAVDGDELGDCDILVVAIGKTRQPGQTRLDMLADSVEECKKLIKVIQHSGFDGIIISITNPCDVITEYLARKLNWPKNHIIGSGTALDSARLQMQLSEQLNVNRRSVTAYVLGEHGDSSMVPWSHVTVGGKPIRELLEENPDKYHMDSFEEVVYKVHRGGYFENANKGCTEFGVSSSTAELIRAIFHNEHKILTCSTWLNGQYGIHDTFASVPVKLGADGVEDVIEIHLTEEEQKELDNSIEILQQHVKKAHAL
;
A
#
# COMPACT_ATOMS: atom_id res chain seq x y z
N MET A 1 35.54 -5.49 -0.61
CA MET A 1 34.30 -4.68 -0.82
C MET A 1 33.38 -4.97 0.35
N SER A 2 32.94 -3.97 1.10
CA SER A 2 31.85 -4.16 2.07
C SER A 2 30.52 -4.20 1.32
N ILE A 3 29.66 -5.14 1.68
CA ILE A 3 28.29 -5.17 1.16
C ILE A 3 27.58 -3.98 1.78
N LYS A 4 26.89 -3.14 0.96
CA LYS A 4 26.05 -2.06 1.47
C LYS A 4 24.86 -2.68 2.20
N PRO A 5 24.61 -2.35 3.48
CA PRO A 5 23.42 -2.82 4.17
C PRO A 5 22.17 -2.21 3.53
N ARG A 6 21.09 -2.98 3.50
CA ARG A 6 19.77 -2.50 3.10
C ARG A 6 19.17 -1.66 4.22
N LYS A 7 18.78 -0.44 3.92
CA LYS A 7 18.28 0.50 4.93
C LYS A 7 16.90 1.01 4.60
N VAL A 8 15.98 0.90 5.54
CA VAL A 8 14.60 1.39 5.40
C VAL A 8 14.34 2.48 6.43
N GLY A 9 13.87 3.63 5.97
CA GLY A 9 13.36 4.71 6.82
C GLY A 9 11.84 4.62 6.94
N VAL A 10 11.32 4.60 8.17
CA VAL A 10 9.89 4.64 8.46
C VAL A 10 9.55 6.04 8.97
N LEU A 11 8.79 6.79 8.17
CA LEU A 11 8.38 8.14 8.42
C LEU A 11 6.98 8.14 9.04
N GLY A 12 6.92 8.32 10.35
CA GLY A 12 5.74 8.16 11.20
C GLY A 12 5.81 6.91 12.05
N ALA A 13 6.16 7.07 13.33
CA ALA A 13 6.25 6.00 14.32
C ALA A 13 4.89 5.70 15.00
N GLY A 14 3.80 5.75 14.21
CA GLY A 14 2.45 5.39 14.64
C GLY A 14 2.24 3.88 14.63
N ASN A 15 0.99 3.43 14.95
CA ASN A 15 0.64 2.02 14.96
C ASN A 15 1.00 1.30 13.65
N VAL A 16 0.74 1.92 12.51
CA VAL A 16 1.03 1.31 11.21
C VAL A 16 2.52 1.29 10.93
N GLY A 17 3.22 2.42 11.15
CA GLY A 17 4.67 2.51 10.89
C GLY A 17 5.49 1.54 11.75
N SER A 18 5.17 1.42 13.05
CA SER A 18 5.85 0.46 13.93
C SER A 18 5.61 -1.00 13.51
N HIS A 19 4.39 -1.34 13.09
CA HIS A 19 4.10 -2.68 12.56
C HIS A 19 4.78 -2.96 11.21
N VAL A 20 4.95 -1.94 10.34
CA VAL A 20 5.76 -2.09 9.12
C VAL A 20 7.20 -2.41 9.49
N ALA A 21 7.81 -1.66 10.41
CA ALA A 21 9.15 -1.92 10.88
C ALA A 21 9.31 -3.32 11.49
N LEU A 22 8.33 -3.76 12.30
CA LEU A 22 8.30 -5.10 12.85
C LEU A 22 8.25 -6.17 11.74
N GLN A 23 7.40 -5.99 10.71
CA GLN A 23 7.32 -6.93 9.59
C GLN A 23 8.62 -7.00 8.79
N ILE A 24 9.28 -5.87 8.56
CA ILE A 24 10.59 -5.80 7.92
C ILE A 24 11.62 -6.58 8.73
N ALA A 25 11.66 -6.37 10.05
CA ALA A 25 12.60 -7.02 10.94
C ALA A 25 12.38 -8.55 11.04
N VAL A 26 11.14 -8.97 11.26
CA VAL A 26 10.77 -10.40 11.38
C VAL A 26 11.09 -11.18 10.10
N GLN A 27 10.90 -10.56 8.94
CA GLN A 27 11.17 -11.19 7.64
C GLN A 27 12.63 -11.03 7.19
N GLY A 28 13.45 -10.25 7.89
CA GLY A 28 14.86 -9.99 7.53
C GLY A 28 15.02 -9.27 6.19
N LEU A 29 14.12 -8.33 5.88
CA LEU A 29 14.11 -7.63 4.60
C LEU A 29 15.16 -6.52 4.54
N ALA A 30 15.49 -5.91 5.69
CA ALA A 30 16.51 -4.88 5.81
C ALA A 30 17.48 -5.18 6.95
N ASP A 31 18.69 -4.67 6.83
CA ASP A 31 19.74 -4.74 7.85
C ASP A 31 19.60 -3.58 8.85
N ASP A 32 19.17 -2.41 8.37
CA ASP A 32 18.99 -1.20 9.16
C ASP A 32 17.56 -0.66 9.01
N ILE A 33 16.90 -0.37 10.12
CA ILE A 33 15.60 0.30 10.17
C ILE A 33 15.76 1.58 10.97
N VAL A 34 15.32 2.69 10.39
CA VAL A 34 15.34 3.99 11.07
C VAL A 34 13.95 4.58 11.17
N PHE A 35 13.60 5.08 12.36
CA PHE A 35 12.34 5.80 12.58
C PHE A 35 12.58 7.30 12.55
N PHE A 36 11.73 8.00 11.81
CA PHE A 36 11.58 9.45 11.89
C PHE A 36 10.15 9.80 12.29
N ASP A 37 9.99 10.59 13.33
CA ASP A 37 8.69 11.13 13.77
C ASP A 37 8.90 12.54 14.34
N THR A 38 7.91 13.42 14.20
CA THR A 38 7.90 14.73 14.85
C THR A 38 7.91 14.62 16.37
N ASN A 39 7.35 13.56 16.90
CA ASN A 39 7.50 13.14 18.30
C ASN A 39 8.73 12.22 18.45
N LYS A 40 9.89 12.84 18.68
CA LYS A 40 11.16 12.11 18.85
C LYS A 40 11.13 11.05 19.95
N GLY A 41 10.44 11.33 21.04
CA GLY A 41 10.30 10.38 22.16
C GLY A 41 9.53 9.12 21.75
N LYS A 42 8.51 9.26 20.88
CA LYS A 42 7.78 8.13 20.33
C LYS A 42 8.66 7.31 19.38
N ALA A 43 9.37 7.97 18.47
CA ALA A 43 10.29 7.28 17.56
C ALA A 43 11.36 6.47 18.31
N GLU A 44 11.94 7.05 19.36
CA GLU A 44 12.93 6.33 20.20
C GLU A 44 12.30 5.17 20.97
N GLY A 45 11.09 5.33 21.49
CA GLY A 45 10.36 4.25 22.18
C GLY A 45 10.10 3.07 21.26
N GLU A 46 9.58 3.31 20.04
CA GLU A 46 9.35 2.25 19.05
C GLU A 46 10.66 1.58 18.59
N ALA A 47 11.72 2.37 18.40
CA ALA A 47 13.04 1.85 18.06
C ALA A 47 13.63 0.99 19.18
N MET A 48 13.42 1.37 20.44
CA MET A 48 13.88 0.63 21.60
C MET A 48 13.14 -0.71 21.76
N ASP A 49 11.83 -0.71 21.66
CA ASP A 49 10.99 -1.90 21.74
C ASP A 49 11.33 -2.90 20.62
N LEU A 50 11.53 -2.40 19.39
CA LEU A 50 11.98 -3.25 18.28
C LEU A 50 13.37 -3.83 18.52
N ARG A 51 14.34 -3.08 19.08
CA ARG A 51 15.67 -3.60 19.46
C ARG A 51 15.56 -4.74 20.48
N ASP A 52 14.67 -4.64 21.45
CA ASP A 52 14.43 -5.69 22.42
C ASP A 52 13.92 -6.97 21.74
N ALA A 53 12.98 -6.82 20.80
CA ALA A 53 12.42 -7.92 20.01
C ALA A 53 13.45 -8.63 19.11
N VAL A 54 14.41 -7.90 18.55
CA VAL A 54 15.47 -8.44 17.66
C VAL A 54 16.25 -9.57 18.31
N SER A 55 16.41 -9.56 19.64
CA SER A 55 17.09 -10.63 20.39
C SER A 55 16.45 -12.03 20.19
N TYR A 56 15.20 -12.09 19.77
CA TYR A 56 14.44 -13.32 19.54
C TYR A 56 14.11 -13.58 18.07
N MET A 57 14.62 -12.74 17.16
CA MET A 57 14.41 -12.88 15.73
C MET A 57 15.49 -13.73 15.07
N PRO A 58 15.19 -14.40 13.94
CA PRO A 58 16.18 -15.19 13.21
C PRO A 58 17.19 -14.34 12.43
N HIS A 59 16.99 -13.02 12.38
CA HIS A 59 17.80 -12.07 11.62
C HIS A 59 18.36 -11.00 12.54
N HIS A 60 19.59 -10.55 12.23
CA HIS A 60 20.16 -9.37 12.88
C HIS A 60 19.66 -8.12 12.15
N VAL A 61 19.04 -7.22 12.89
CA VAL A 61 18.55 -5.93 12.37
C VAL A 61 18.94 -4.84 13.35
N THR A 62 19.52 -3.75 12.86
CA THR A 62 19.71 -2.55 13.69
C THR A 62 18.47 -1.67 13.63
N CYS A 63 18.15 -1.00 14.74
CA CYS A 63 17.02 -0.09 14.77
C CYS A 63 17.33 1.14 15.61
N LYS A 64 17.05 2.33 15.09
CA LYS A 64 17.23 3.60 15.81
C LYS A 64 16.23 4.67 15.38
N ALA A 65 15.95 5.63 16.27
CA ALA A 65 15.34 6.88 15.85
C ALA A 65 16.42 7.81 15.27
N VAL A 66 16.02 8.61 14.29
CA VAL A 66 16.93 9.51 13.58
C VAL A 66 16.32 10.89 13.36
N ASP A 67 17.16 11.88 13.16
CA ASP A 67 16.76 13.16 12.60
C ASP A 67 16.64 13.11 11.07
N GLY A 68 16.00 14.13 10.46
CA GLY A 68 15.71 14.12 9.04
C GLY A 68 16.94 13.96 8.12
N ASP A 69 18.08 14.51 8.53
CA ASP A 69 19.32 14.46 7.75
C ASP A 69 19.89 13.04 7.58
N GLU A 70 19.56 12.12 8.49
CA GLU A 70 20.01 10.73 8.45
C GLU A 70 19.15 9.82 7.54
N LEU A 71 18.14 10.38 6.87
CA LEU A 71 17.29 9.64 5.92
C LEU A 71 17.93 9.50 4.54
N GLY A 72 18.94 10.33 4.23
CA GLY A 72 19.54 10.42 2.90
C GLY A 72 20.22 9.14 2.41
N ASP A 73 20.68 8.26 3.29
CA ASP A 73 21.33 7.01 2.96
C ASP A 73 20.39 5.78 2.98
N CYS A 74 19.08 5.99 3.21
CA CYS A 74 18.09 4.94 3.08
C CYS A 74 17.92 4.51 1.61
N ASP A 75 17.56 3.23 1.39
CA ASP A 75 17.22 2.72 0.07
C ASP A 75 15.71 2.88 -0.19
N ILE A 76 14.89 2.74 0.86
CA ILE A 76 13.44 2.90 0.80
C ILE A 76 12.98 3.78 1.97
N LEU A 77 12.07 4.72 1.68
CA LEU A 77 11.31 5.44 2.71
C LEU A 77 9.85 5.01 2.68
N VAL A 78 9.34 4.57 3.83
CA VAL A 78 7.92 4.27 4.02
C VAL A 78 7.24 5.47 4.67
N VAL A 79 6.31 6.09 3.97
CA VAL A 79 5.52 7.22 4.47
C VAL A 79 4.26 6.71 5.15
N ALA A 80 4.27 6.68 6.47
CA ALA A 80 3.22 6.20 7.36
C ALA A 80 2.69 7.30 8.30
N ILE A 81 2.66 8.55 7.81
CA ILE A 81 2.19 9.70 8.57
C ILE A 81 0.66 9.77 8.55
N GLY A 82 0.08 10.35 9.57
CA GLY A 82 -1.35 10.59 9.65
C GLY A 82 -1.82 10.73 11.09
N LYS A 83 -2.95 11.38 11.26
CA LYS A 83 -3.64 11.49 12.54
C LYS A 83 -4.74 10.45 12.61
N THR A 84 -4.95 9.88 13.79
CA THR A 84 -6.13 9.03 14.03
C THR A 84 -7.40 9.86 13.81
N ARG A 85 -8.32 9.31 13.01
CA ARG A 85 -9.61 9.96 12.74
C ARG A 85 -10.34 10.27 14.05
N GLN A 86 -10.73 11.51 14.21
CA GLN A 86 -11.52 11.95 15.36
C GLN A 86 -13.03 11.78 15.10
N PRO A 87 -13.84 11.54 16.12
CA PRO A 87 -15.29 11.52 15.98
C PRO A 87 -15.79 12.79 15.31
N GLY A 88 -16.59 12.66 14.26
CA GLY A 88 -17.15 13.78 13.51
C GLY A 88 -16.30 14.33 12.37
N GLN A 89 -15.05 13.90 12.19
CA GLN A 89 -14.24 14.29 11.05
C GLN A 89 -14.77 13.71 9.75
N THR A 90 -14.84 14.55 8.73
CA THR A 90 -15.15 14.15 7.34
C THR A 90 -13.89 13.60 6.65
N ARG A 91 -14.09 12.96 5.49
CA ARG A 91 -12.95 12.56 4.61
C ARG A 91 -12.15 13.78 4.14
N LEU A 92 -12.80 14.94 3.94
CA LEU A 92 -12.13 16.17 3.51
C LEU A 92 -11.25 16.75 4.63
N ASP A 93 -11.71 16.68 5.89
CA ASP A 93 -10.90 17.12 7.03
C ASP A 93 -9.66 16.24 7.18
N MET A 94 -9.80 14.93 6.99
CA MET A 94 -8.67 14.01 7.01
C MET A 94 -7.68 14.27 5.87
N LEU A 95 -8.18 14.62 4.68
CA LEU A 95 -7.31 14.98 3.55
C LEU A 95 -6.51 16.25 3.85
N ALA A 96 -7.13 17.28 4.41
CA ALA A 96 -6.44 18.53 4.78
C ALA A 96 -5.34 18.28 5.82
N ASP A 97 -5.64 17.50 6.87
CA ASP A 97 -4.65 17.10 7.87
C ASP A 97 -3.47 16.33 7.23
N SER A 98 -3.75 15.37 6.35
CA SER A 98 -2.71 14.59 5.67
C SER A 98 -1.83 15.44 4.75
N VAL A 99 -2.43 16.37 3.99
CA VAL A 99 -1.70 17.30 3.13
C VAL A 99 -0.79 18.22 3.96
N GLU A 100 -1.26 18.72 5.09
CA GLU A 100 -0.47 19.59 5.96
C GLU A 100 0.74 18.86 6.56
N GLU A 101 0.57 17.62 6.99
CA GLU A 101 1.69 16.78 7.45
C GLU A 101 2.66 16.46 6.28
N CYS A 102 2.14 16.19 5.08
CA CYS A 102 2.98 15.99 3.89
C CYS A 102 3.82 17.22 3.54
N LYS A 103 3.30 18.44 3.68
CA LYS A 103 4.07 19.66 3.44
C LYS A 103 5.32 19.77 4.33
N LYS A 104 5.21 19.33 5.59
CA LYS A 104 6.35 19.28 6.52
C LYS A 104 7.33 18.19 6.10
N LEU A 105 6.82 17.00 5.79
CA LEU A 105 7.64 15.86 5.41
C LEU A 105 8.40 16.06 4.11
N ILE A 106 7.80 16.72 3.11
CA ILE A 106 8.45 17.07 1.85
C ILE A 106 9.75 17.84 2.09
N LYS A 107 9.73 18.84 3.01
CA LYS A 107 10.92 19.61 3.36
C LYS A 107 12.01 18.74 3.99
N VAL A 108 11.62 17.77 4.82
CA VAL A 108 12.56 16.83 5.44
C VAL A 108 13.20 15.94 4.39
N ILE A 109 12.41 15.34 3.49
CA ILE A 109 12.93 14.48 2.41
C ILE A 109 13.86 15.27 1.49
N GLN A 110 13.48 16.47 1.07
CA GLN A 110 14.32 17.32 0.23
C GLN A 110 15.65 17.69 0.90
N HIS A 111 15.63 17.96 2.21
CA HIS A 111 16.83 18.35 2.95
C HIS A 111 17.77 17.17 3.21
N SER A 112 17.23 15.97 3.37
CA SER A 112 18.03 14.75 3.63
C SER A 112 18.92 14.33 2.47
N GLY A 113 18.61 14.76 1.25
CA GLY A 113 19.30 14.30 0.04
C GLY A 113 18.93 12.87 -0.37
N PHE A 114 17.83 12.32 0.17
CA PHE A 114 17.33 11.00 -0.23
C PHE A 114 17.00 10.94 -1.73
N ASP A 115 17.37 9.83 -2.39
CA ASP A 115 17.18 9.61 -3.83
C ASP A 115 16.66 8.19 -4.17
N GLY A 116 16.24 7.42 -3.16
CA GLY A 116 15.74 6.06 -3.28
C GLY A 116 14.26 5.93 -3.64
N ILE A 117 13.62 4.85 -3.20
CA ILE A 117 12.22 4.56 -3.48
C ILE A 117 11.32 4.99 -2.31
N ILE A 118 10.21 5.66 -2.60
CA ILE A 118 9.20 6.05 -1.62
C ILE A 118 7.99 5.11 -1.72
N ILE A 119 7.59 4.52 -0.59
CA ILE A 119 6.33 3.77 -0.48
C ILE A 119 5.39 4.55 0.45
N SER A 120 4.29 5.07 -0.08
CA SER A 120 3.28 5.79 0.69
C SER A 120 2.16 4.86 1.13
N ILE A 121 1.84 4.85 2.42
CA ILE A 121 0.69 4.14 3.01
C ILE A 121 -0.24 5.10 3.76
N THR A 122 0.01 6.39 3.64
CA THR A 122 -0.78 7.45 4.26
C THR A 122 -2.08 7.66 3.50
N ASN A 123 -3.21 7.63 4.21
CA ASN A 123 -4.53 7.86 3.60
C ASN A 123 -4.86 9.36 3.44
N PRO A 124 -5.61 9.69 2.35
CA PRO A 124 -6.03 8.86 1.20
C PRO A 124 -4.84 8.43 0.33
N CYS A 125 -4.61 7.11 0.22
CA CYS A 125 -3.33 6.56 -0.26
C CYS A 125 -2.90 7.08 -1.64
N ASP A 126 -3.76 6.93 -2.65
CA ASP A 126 -3.44 7.32 -4.03
C ASP A 126 -3.25 8.84 -4.16
N VAL A 127 -4.11 9.61 -3.47
CA VAL A 127 -4.06 11.09 -3.48
C VAL A 127 -2.77 11.60 -2.85
N ILE A 128 -2.38 11.04 -1.71
CA ILE A 128 -1.15 11.44 -1.02
C ILE A 128 0.09 10.99 -1.78
N THR A 129 0.07 9.81 -2.40
CA THR A 129 1.15 9.33 -3.26
C THR A 129 1.36 10.28 -4.43
N GLU A 130 0.29 10.68 -5.12
CA GLU A 130 0.35 11.65 -6.21
C GLU A 130 0.83 13.03 -5.72
N TYR A 131 0.31 13.50 -4.60
CA TYR A 131 0.71 14.78 -4.01
C TYR A 131 2.23 14.84 -3.73
N LEU A 132 2.75 13.78 -3.09
CA LEU A 132 4.20 13.65 -2.83
C LEU A 132 4.99 13.59 -4.14
N ALA A 133 4.57 12.77 -5.10
CA ALA A 133 5.23 12.60 -6.39
C ALA A 133 5.39 13.94 -7.15
N ARG A 134 4.32 14.74 -7.15
CA ARG A 134 4.33 16.05 -7.84
C ARG A 134 5.12 17.10 -7.08
N LYS A 135 4.95 17.19 -5.75
CA LYS A 135 5.63 18.21 -4.93
C LYS A 135 7.14 17.98 -4.78
N LEU A 136 7.56 16.70 -4.76
CA LEU A 136 8.97 16.33 -4.75
C LEU A 136 9.58 16.32 -6.16
N ASN A 137 8.78 16.36 -7.21
CA ASN A 137 9.19 16.07 -8.60
C ASN A 137 9.95 14.75 -8.69
N TRP A 138 9.42 13.70 -8.03
CA TRP A 138 10.07 12.40 -7.90
C TRP A 138 9.92 11.56 -9.17
N PRO A 139 10.89 10.67 -9.48
CA PRO A 139 10.74 9.70 -10.56
C PRO A 139 9.48 8.85 -10.34
N LYS A 140 8.63 8.74 -11.37
CA LYS A 140 7.29 8.15 -11.23
C LYS A 140 7.30 6.66 -10.90
N ASN A 141 8.35 5.95 -11.32
CA ASN A 141 8.59 4.55 -11.00
C ASN A 141 9.17 4.34 -9.58
N HIS A 142 9.74 5.39 -8.96
CA HIS A 142 10.33 5.33 -7.62
C HIS A 142 9.39 5.85 -6.52
N ILE A 143 8.14 6.14 -6.82
CA ILE A 143 7.13 6.47 -5.82
C ILE A 143 5.89 5.62 -6.02
N ILE A 144 5.49 4.92 -4.96
CA ILE A 144 4.50 3.86 -5.01
C ILE A 144 3.56 4.07 -3.82
N GLY A 145 2.26 3.98 -4.05
CA GLY A 145 1.30 3.85 -2.95
C GLY A 145 1.01 2.38 -2.68
N SER A 146 0.78 1.98 -1.43
CA SER A 146 0.33 0.61 -1.12
C SER A 146 -1.00 0.28 -1.81
N GLY A 147 -1.81 1.29 -2.06
CA GLY A 147 -3.02 1.21 -2.87
C GLY A 147 -3.92 0.05 -2.49
N THR A 148 -4.39 -0.67 -3.48
CA THR A 148 -5.31 -1.81 -3.31
C THR A 148 -4.61 -3.15 -3.04
N ALA A 149 -3.33 -3.16 -2.65
CA ALA A 149 -2.64 -4.41 -2.26
C ALA A 149 -3.36 -5.12 -1.11
N LEU A 150 -3.75 -4.37 -0.07
CA LEU A 150 -4.52 -4.92 1.05
C LEU A 150 -5.94 -5.32 0.64
N ASP A 151 -6.61 -4.54 -0.21
CA ASP A 151 -7.97 -4.86 -0.67
C ASP A 151 -7.98 -6.13 -1.52
N SER A 152 -6.96 -6.33 -2.38
CA SER A 152 -6.75 -7.57 -3.12
C SER A 152 -6.53 -8.77 -2.19
N ALA A 153 -5.78 -8.60 -1.10
CA ALA A 153 -5.61 -9.65 -0.10
C ALA A 153 -6.92 -9.96 0.65
N ARG A 154 -7.74 -8.96 0.94
CA ARG A 154 -9.10 -9.15 1.51
C ARG A 154 -10.02 -9.90 0.55
N LEU A 155 -9.99 -9.55 -0.74
CA LEU A 155 -10.73 -10.26 -1.77
C LEU A 155 -10.32 -11.73 -1.84
N GLN A 156 -9.02 -12.00 -1.90
CA GLN A 156 -8.48 -13.37 -1.90
C GLN A 156 -8.88 -14.14 -0.64
N MET A 157 -8.91 -13.47 0.52
CA MET A 157 -9.38 -14.06 1.77
C MET A 157 -10.85 -14.45 1.68
N GLN A 158 -11.73 -13.53 1.27
CA GLN A 158 -13.17 -13.78 1.14
C GLN A 158 -13.45 -14.96 0.20
N LEU A 159 -12.82 -14.98 -0.98
CA LEU A 159 -12.98 -16.04 -1.95
C LEU A 159 -12.44 -17.38 -1.45
N SER A 160 -11.28 -17.37 -0.81
CA SER A 160 -10.66 -18.59 -0.30
C SER A 160 -11.48 -19.28 0.80
N GLU A 161 -12.06 -18.48 1.70
CA GLU A 161 -12.89 -18.98 2.80
C GLU A 161 -14.22 -19.55 2.29
N GLN A 162 -14.89 -18.84 1.38
CA GLN A 162 -16.17 -19.27 0.83
C GLN A 162 -16.05 -20.51 -0.08
N LEU A 163 -14.97 -20.58 -0.87
CA LEU A 163 -14.71 -21.70 -1.77
C LEU A 163 -13.92 -22.86 -1.12
N ASN A 164 -13.49 -22.68 0.14
CA ASN A 164 -12.66 -23.65 0.88
C ASN A 164 -11.39 -24.05 0.13
N VAL A 165 -10.64 -23.05 -0.35
CA VAL A 165 -9.36 -23.23 -1.04
C VAL A 165 -8.25 -22.42 -0.38
N ASN A 166 -6.99 -22.74 -0.65
CA ASN A 166 -5.86 -21.92 -0.17
C ASN A 166 -5.86 -20.55 -0.86
N ARG A 167 -5.62 -19.47 -0.13
CA ARG A 167 -5.54 -18.08 -0.66
C ARG A 167 -4.57 -17.94 -1.83
N ARG A 168 -3.43 -18.67 -1.78
CA ARG A 168 -2.43 -18.65 -2.85
C ARG A 168 -2.89 -19.31 -4.14
N SER A 169 -4.01 -20.02 -4.11
CA SER A 169 -4.65 -20.62 -5.29
C SER A 169 -5.67 -19.69 -5.96
N VAL A 170 -5.90 -18.51 -5.36
CA VAL A 170 -6.81 -17.48 -5.87
C VAL A 170 -6.00 -16.35 -6.49
N THR A 171 -6.18 -16.12 -7.78
CA THR A 171 -5.69 -14.91 -8.44
C THR A 171 -6.84 -13.93 -8.55
N ALA A 172 -6.75 -12.83 -7.81
CA ALA A 172 -7.77 -11.80 -7.77
C ALA A 172 -7.13 -10.45 -7.42
N TYR A 173 -7.55 -9.40 -8.11
CA TYR A 173 -7.08 -8.04 -7.96
C TYR A 173 -8.23 -7.10 -7.65
N VAL A 174 -7.95 -6.04 -6.93
CA VAL A 174 -8.82 -4.86 -6.76
C VAL A 174 -8.12 -3.69 -7.43
N LEU A 175 -8.82 -2.94 -8.27
CA LEU A 175 -8.26 -1.84 -9.06
C LEU A 175 -8.92 -0.50 -8.72
N GLY A 176 -8.26 0.59 -9.12
CA GLY A 176 -8.78 1.96 -8.97
C GLY A 176 -8.30 2.64 -7.70
N GLU A 177 -9.17 3.38 -7.03
CA GLU A 177 -8.89 4.06 -5.77
C GLU A 177 -8.79 3.06 -4.61
N HIS A 178 -7.85 3.25 -3.69
CA HIS A 178 -7.93 2.59 -2.37
C HIS A 178 -9.07 3.22 -1.56
N GLY A 179 -10.29 2.75 -1.76
CA GLY A 179 -11.50 3.32 -1.17
C GLY A 179 -12.77 2.59 -1.60
N ASP A 180 -13.92 3.23 -1.33
CA ASP A 180 -15.23 2.64 -1.60
C ASP A 180 -15.57 2.60 -3.11
N SER A 181 -14.77 3.24 -3.98
CA SER A 181 -14.95 3.24 -5.43
C SER A 181 -14.07 2.23 -6.16
N SER A 182 -13.25 1.47 -5.44
CA SER A 182 -12.43 0.41 -6.05
C SER A 182 -13.31 -0.67 -6.69
N MET A 183 -12.79 -1.32 -7.73
CA MET A 183 -13.54 -2.33 -8.48
C MET A 183 -12.77 -3.66 -8.57
N VAL A 184 -13.49 -4.73 -8.85
CA VAL A 184 -12.93 -6.08 -9.05
C VAL A 184 -13.14 -6.50 -10.50
N PRO A 185 -12.07 -6.74 -11.27
CA PRO A 185 -12.19 -7.29 -12.62
C PRO A 185 -12.52 -8.78 -12.56
N TRP A 186 -13.78 -9.10 -12.36
CA TRP A 186 -14.28 -10.47 -12.19
C TRP A 186 -13.97 -11.38 -13.38
N SER A 187 -13.82 -10.81 -14.57
CA SER A 187 -13.38 -11.52 -15.78
C SER A 187 -11.98 -12.12 -15.65
N HIS A 188 -11.16 -11.60 -14.71
CA HIS A 188 -9.78 -12.05 -14.47
C HIS A 188 -9.59 -12.77 -13.12
N VAL A 189 -10.67 -12.97 -12.36
CA VAL A 189 -10.58 -13.75 -11.12
C VAL A 189 -10.53 -15.23 -11.44
N THR A 190 -9.47 -15.92 -10.97
CA THR A 190 -9.30 -17.36 -11.20
C THR A 190 -8.99 -18.09 -9.89
N VAL A 191 -9.41 -19.37 -9.85
CA VAL A 191 -9.09 -20.30 -8.77
C VAL A 191 -8.39 -21.51 -9.37
N GLY A 192 -7.13 -21.71 -9.02
CA GLY A 192 -6.28 -22.74 -9.63
C GLY A 192 -6.14 -22.60 -11.15
N GLY A 193 -6.22 -21.37 -11.66
CA GLY A 193 -6.17 -21.07 -13.10
C GLY A 193 -7.52 -21.17 -13.83
N LYS A 194 -8.59 -21.64 -13.16
CA LYS A 194 -9.92 -21.69 -13.75
C LYS A 194 -10.69 -20.40 -13.46
N PRO A 195 -11.34 -19.75 -14.47
CA PRO A 195 -12.19 -18.59 -14.24
C PRO A 195 -13.26 -18.87 -13.19
N ILE A 196 -13.47 -17.94 -12.27
CA ILE A 196 -14.38 -18.16 -11.13
C ILE A 196 -15.81 -18.40 -11.58
N ARG A 197 -16.29 -17.72 -12.63
CA ARG A 197 -17.64 -17.92 -13.18
C ARG A 197 -17.83 -19.35 -13.68
N GLU A 198 -16.88 -19.87 -14.46
CA GLU A 198 -16.90 -21.26 -14.94
C GLU A 198 -16.83 -22.27 -13.78
N LEU A 199 -16.00 -21.97 -12.75
CA LEU A 199 -15.90 -22.85 -11.58
C LEU A 199 -17.24 -23.02 -10.88
N LEU A 200 -17.98 -21.92 -10.69
CA LEU A 200 -19.28 -21.90 -10.03
C LEU A 200 -20.37 -22.55 -10.90
N GLU A 201 -20.42 -22.22 -12.19
CA GLU A 201 -21.43 -22.74 -13.13
C GLU A 201 -21.32 -24.25 -13.34
N GLU A 202 -20.09 -24.78 -13.45
CA GLU A 202 -19.87 -26.21 -13.69
C GLU A 202 -19.98 -27.07 -12.41
N ASN A 203 -19.87 -26.45 -11.22
CA ASN A 203 -19.87 -27.17 -9.96
C ASN A 203 -20.80 -26.54 -8.90
N PRO A 204 -22.08 -26.31 -9.22
CA PRO A 204 -23.00 -25.59 -8.34
C PRO A 204 -23.30 -26.30 -7.02
N ASP A 205 -23.11 -27.63 -6.95
CA ASP A 205 -23.30 -28.39 -5.71
C ASP A 205 -22.05 -28.38 -4.80
N LYS A 206 -20.91 -27.96 -5.32
CA LYS A 206 -19.63 -28.05 -4.62
C LYS A 206 -19.09 -26.69 -4.17
N TYR A 207 -19.25 -25.67 -4.99
CA TYR A 207 -18.72 -24.34 -4.74
C TYR A 207 -19.85 -23.33 -4.61
N HIS A 208 -19.92 -22.70 -3.43
CA HIS A 208 -20.91 -21.67 -3.12
C HIS A 208 -20.19 -20.44 -2.63
N MET A 209 -20.69 -19.28 -3.02
CA MET A 209 -20.24 -18.00 -2.51
C MET A 209 -21.38 -16.98 -2.51
N ASP A 210 -21.21 -15.91 -1.77
CA ASP A 210 -22.09 -14.73 -1.87
C ASP A 210 -22.09 -14.16 -3.29
N SER A 211 -23.04 -13.28 -3.59
CA SER A 211 -22.99 -12.54 -4.86
C SER A 211 -21.69 -11.75 -5.00
N PHE A 212 -21.29 -11.43 -6.21
CA PHE A 212 -20.08 -10.65 -6.46
C PHE A 212 -20.15 -9.28 -5.78
N GLU A 213 -21.33 -8.65 -5.75
CA GLU A 213 -21.58 -7.37 -5.08
C GLU A 213 -21.40 -7.48 -3.55
N GLU A 214 -21.88 -8.57 -2.95
CA GLU A 214 -21.74 -8.80 -1.52
C GLU A 214 -20.27 -9.03 -1.12
N VAL A 215 -19.52 -9.75 -1.95
CA VAL A 215 -18.07 -9.94 -1.75
C VAL A 215 -17.34 -8.58 -1.83
N VAL A 216 -17.61 -7.76 -2.84
CA VAL A 216 -17.04 -6.41 -2.96
C VAL A 216 -17.40 -5.55 -1.75
N TYR A 217 -18.67 -5.57 -1.33
CA TYR A 217 -19.11 -4.87 -0.13
C TYR A 217 -18.30 -5.29 1.11
N LYS A 218 -18.09 -6.58 1.33
CA LYS A 218 -17.28 -7.07 2.46
C LYS A 218 -15.82 -6.64 2.39
N VAL A 219 -15.24 -6.59 1.18
CA VAL A 219 -13.87 -6.08 0.97
C VAL A 219 -13.79 -4.60 1.38
N HIS A 220 -14.71 -3.76 0.90
CA HIS A 220 -14.75 -2.33 1.23
C HIS A 220 -14.98 -2.10 2.73
N ARG A 221 -15.82 -2.91 3.38
CA ARG A 221 -16.17 -2.75 4.79
C ARG A 221 -15.16 -3.34 5.78
N GLY A 222 -14.21 -4.16 5.33
CA GLY A 222 -13.21 -4.80 6.19
C GLY A 222 -12.47 -3.80 7.07
N GLY A 223 -11.93 -2.74 6.49
CA GLY A 223 -11.21 -1.71 7.24
C GLY A 223 -12.08 -0.91 8.21
N TYR A 224 -13.35 -0.68 7.88
CA TYR A 224 -14.30 -0.03 8.80
C TYR A 224 -14.61 -0.91 10.00
N PHE A 225 -14.81 -2.21 9.78
CA PHE A 225 -15.05 -3.17 10.84
C PHE A 225 -13.84 -3.29 11.78
N GLU A 226 -12.63 -3.43 11.21
CA GLU A 226 -11.38 -3.48 11.99
C GLU A 226 -11.20 -2.22 12.83
N ASN A 227 -11.39 -1.04 12.25
CA ASN A 227 -11.24 0.23 12.95
C ASN A 227 -12.26 0.40 14.07
N ALA A 228 -13.51 -0.01 13.86
CA ALA A 228 -14.56 0.07 14.87
C ALA A 228 -14.31 -0.86 16.08
N ASN A 229 -13.67 -2.01 15.87
CA ASN A 229 -13.52 -3.04 16.91
C ASN A 229 -12.13 -3.05 17.57
N LYS A 230 -11.06 -2.63 16.87
CA LYS A 230 -9.70 -2.62 17.42
C LYS A 230 -8.98 -1.26 17.39
N GLY A 231 -9.63 -0.23 16.85
CA GLY A 231 -9.13 1.14 16.82
C GLY A 231 -8.32 1.50 15.56
N CYS A 232 -7.64 0.56 14.93
CA CYS A 232 -6.95 0.79 13.64
C CYS A 232 -6.69 -0.52 12.89
N THR A 233 -6.53 -0.41 11.57
CA THR A 233 -5.99 -1.46 10.70
C THR A 233 -4.48 -1.33 10.68
N GLU A 234 -3.75 -2.38 11.03
CA GLU A 234 -2.28 -2.35 11.09
C GLU A 234 -1.60 -3.60 10.53
N PHE A 235 -2.09 -4.82 10.85
CA PHE A 235 -1.41 -6.06 10.44
C PHE A 235 -1.45 -6.30 8.93
N GLY A 236 -2.60 -6.07 8.31
CA GLY A 236 -2.78 -6.28 6.86
C GLY A 236 -1.95 -5.30 6.04
N VAL A 237 -2.03 -4.00 6.36
CA VAL A 237 -1.29 -2.97 5.65
C VAL A 237 0.22 -3.09 5.85
N SER A 238 0.69 -3.45 7.04
CA SER A 238 2.12 -3.65 7.29
C SER A 238 2.66 -4.87 6.53
N SER A 239 1.88 -5.95 6.46
CA SER A 239 2.25 -7.14 5.70
C SER A 239 2.27 -6.89 4.19
N SER A 240 1.29 -6.17 3.64
CA SER A 240 1.29 -5.79 2.22
C SER A 240 2.44 -4.85 1.88
N THR A 241 2.76 -3.89 2.76
CA THR A 241 3.91 -3.00 2.58
C THR A 241 5.25 -3.77 2.61
N ALA A 242 5.40 -4.70 3.55
CA ALA A 242 6.58 -5.58 3.60
C ALA A 242 6.73 -6.43 2.33
N GLU A 243 5.61 -6.85 1.72
CA GLU A 243 5.60 -7.55 0.44
C GLU A 243 6.13 -6.68 -0.71
N LEU A 244 5.72 -5.41 -0.78
CA LEU A 244 6.26 -4.46 -1.77
C LEU A 244 7.77 -4.25 -1.57
N ILE A 245 8.21 -4.04 -0.32
CA ILE A 245 9.63 -3.90 0.03
C ILE A 245 10.43 -5.14 -0.37
N ARG A 246 9.89 -6.34 -0.11
CA ARG A 246 10.53 -7.60 -0.48
C ARG A 246 10.70 -7.73 -1.98
N ALA A 247 9.65 -7.44 -2.75
CA ALA A 247 9.69 -7.49 -4.21
C ALA A 247 10.77 -6.56 -4.78
N ILE A 248 10.94 -5.38 -4.20
CA ILE A 248 11.97 -4.40 -4.59
C ILE A 248 13.37 -4.89 -4.19
N PHE A 249 13.60 -5.20 -2.91
CA PHE A 249 14.93 -5.55 -2.42
C PHE A 249 15.49 -6.86 -2.98
N HIS A 250 14.61 -7.81 -3.31
CA HIS A 250 15.02 -9.10 -3.88
C HIS A 250 14.91 -9.12 -5.40
N ASN A 251 14.52 -8.00 -6.03
CA ASN A 251 14.32 -7.91 -7.48
C ASN A 251 13.42 -9.05 -8.01
N GLU A 252 12.28 -9.26 -7.33
CA GLU A 252 11.44 -10.44 -7.59
C GLU A 252 10.67 -10.35 -8.92
N HIS A 253 10.59 -9.18 -9.55
CA HIS A 253 9.75 -8.89 -10.73
C HIS A 253 8.31 -9.37 -10.53
N LYS A 254 7.81 -9.20 -9.32
CA LYS A 254 6.51 -9.71 -8.89
C LYS A 254 5.38 -8.83 -9.37
N ILE A 255 4.27 -9.47 -9.79
CA ILE A 255 3.05 -8.74 -10.12
C ILE A 255 2.23 -8.54 -8.84
N LEU A 256 2.05 -7.27 -8.47
CA LEU A 256 1.25 -6.84 -7.32
C LEU A 256 0.35 -5.68 -7.74
N THR A 257 -0.77 -5.49 -7.05
CA THR A 257 -1.55 -4.25 -7.20
C THR A 257 -1.01 -3.20 -6.25
N CYS A 258 -0.67 -2.05 -6.78
CA CYS A 258 -0.29 -0.88 -5.99
C CYS A 258 -0.60 0.41 -6.76
N SER A 259 -0.65 1.52 -6.05
CA SER A 259 -0.87 2.84 -6.65
C SER A 259 0.37 3.29 -7.40
N THR A 260 0.24 3.52 -8.68
CA THR A 260 1.31 3.94 -9.58
C THR A 260 0.84 5.01 -10.56
N TRP A 261 1.80 5.68 -11.19
CA TRP A 261 1.54 6.66 -12.23
C TRP A 261 1.03 6.00 -13.51
N LEU A 262 -0.13 6.47 -13.98
CA LEU A 262 -0.72 6.06 -15.24
C LEU A 262 -0.67 7.22 -16.25
N ASN A 263 -0.21 6.91 -17.46
CA ASN A 263 -0.15 7.88 -18.55
C ASN A 263 -0.38 7.19 -19.90
N GLY A 264 -1.56 6.65 -20.09
CA GLY A 264 -2.00 5.95 -21.29
C GLY A 264 -2.60 4.58 -20.99
N GLN A 265 -2.11 3.91 -19.94
CA GLN A 265 -2.62 2.60 -19.54
C GLN A 265 -4.09 2.70 -19.13
N TYR A 266 -4.90 1.72 -19.56
CA TYR A 266 -6.37 1.69 -19.39
C TYR A 266 -7.07 2.94 -19.95
N GLY A 267 -6.43 3.71 -20.86
CA GLY A 267 -6.93 5.02 -21.30
C GLY A 267 -6.84 6.13 -20.25
N ILE A 268 -6.17 5.89 -19.12
CA ILE A 268 -6.05 6.81 -18.00
C ILE A 268 -4.78 7.65 -18.16
N HIS A 269 -4.86 8.95 -17.92
CA HIS A 269 -3.75 9.88 -18.07
C HIS A 269 -3.54 10.73 -16.83
N ASP A 270 -2.27 11.03 -16.56
CA ASP A 270 -1.79 12.05 -15.62
C ASP A 270 -2.35 11.90 -14.20
N THR A 271 -2.40 10.65 -13.68
CA THR A 271 -2.86 10.38 -12.31
C THR A 271 -2.24 9.10 -11.75
N PHE A 272 -2.26 8.97 -10.42
CA PHE A 272 -1.94 7.74 -9.71
C PHE A 272 -3.21 6.94 -9.45
N ALA A 273 -3.16 5.64 -9.70
CA ALA A 273 -4.21 4.69 -9.32
C ALA A 273 -3.65 3.29 -9.16
N SER A 274 -4.39 2.45 -8.48
CA SER A 274 -3.98 1.07 -8.20
C SER A 274 -4.33 0.15 -9.35
N VAL A 275 -3.31 -0.49 -9.91
CA VAL A 275 -3.41 -1.47 -11.00
C VAL A 275 -2.34 -2.56 -10.81
N PRO A 276 -2.41 -3.70 -11.53
CA PRO A 276 -1.33 -4.69 -11.50
C PRO A 276 -0.05 -4.11 -12.10
N VAL A 277 1.04 -4.16 -11.33
CA VAL A 277 2.36 -3.69 -11.76
C VAL A 277 3.40 -4.77 -11.55
N LYS A 278 4.46 -4.74 -12.35
CA LYS A 278 5.67 -5.51 -12.12
C LYS A 278 6.62 -4.69 -11.26
N LEU A 279 6.91 -5.20 -10.03
CA LEU A 279 7.84 -4.59 -9.09
C LEU A 279 9.17 -5.33 -9.09
N GLY A 280 10.24 -4.57 -9.24
CA GLY A 280 11.61 -5.03 -9.14
C GLY A 280 12.51 -4.00 -8.45
N ALA A 281 13.82 -4.16 -8.58
CA ALA A 281 14.81 -3.31 -7.90
C ALA A 281 14.71 -1.83 -8.31
N ASP A 282 14.16 -1.54 -9.47
CA ASP A 282 13.97 -0.17 -9.99
C ASP A 282 12.57 0.41 -9.70
N GLY A 283 11.88 -0.17 -8.69
CA GLY A 283 10.52 0.19 -8.33
C GLY A 283 9.49 -0.40 -9.28
N VAL A 284 8.58 0.44 -9.81
CA VAL A 284 7.61 0.01 -10.81
C VAL A 284 8.29 -0.07 -12.17
N GLU A 285 8.50 -1.29 -12.67
CA GLU A 285 9.16 -1.53 -13.95
C GLU A 285 8.18 -1.60 -15.12
N ASP A 286 6.93 -2.00 -14.85
CA ASP A 286 5.91 -2.12 -15.90
C ASP A 286 4.50 -2.10 -15.28
N VAL A 287 3.52 -1.65 -16.05
CA VAL A 287 2.09 -1.76 -15.72
C VAL A 287 1.50 -2.89 -16.57
N ILE A 288 0.91 -3.87 -15.91
CA ILE A 288 0.28 -5.00 -16.60
C ILE A 288 -1.18 -4.65 -16.88
N GLU A 289 -1.45 -4.22 -18.09
CA GLU A 289 -2.82 -3.95 -18.53
C GLU A 289 -3.57 -5.26 -18.76
N ILE A 290 -4.54 -5.56 -17.89
CA ILE A 290 -5.48 -6.66 -18.10
C ILE A 290 -6.64 -6.17 -18.95
N HIS A 291 -7.18 -7.04 -19.81
CA HIS A 291 -8.31 -6.68 -20.66
C HIS A 291 -9.61 -6.64 -19.87
N LEU A 292 -10.16 -5.46 -19.66
CA LEU A 292 -11.42 -5.26 -18.95
C LEU A 292 -12.63 -5.40 -19.90
N THR A 293 -13.74 -5.90 -19.39
CA THR A 293 -15.03 -5.81 -20.09
C THR A 293 -15.49 -4.34 -20.13
N GLU A 294 -16.49 -4.02 -20.97
CA GLU A 294 -17.03 -2.65 -21.05
C GLU A 294 -17.61 -2.17 -19.71
N GLU A 295 -18.21 -3.07 -18.92
CA GLU A 295 -18.74 -2.78 -17.61
C GLU A 295 -17.60 -2.53 -16.60
N GLU A 296 -16.61 -3.38 -16.59
CA GLU A 296 -15.42 -3.26 -15.70
C GLU A 296 -14.62 -1.98 -16.01
N GLN A 297 -14.50 -1.62 -17.29
CA GLN A 297 -13.87 -0.36 -17.69
C GLN A 297 -14.64 0.85 -17.17
N LYS A 298 -15.98 0.84 -17.25
CA LYS A 298 -16.82 1.93 -16.70
C LYS A 298 -16.69 2.05 -15.16
N GLU A 299 -16.57 0.92 -14.46
CA GLU A 299 -16.34 0.92 -13.01
C GLU A 299 -14.98 1.53 -12.68
N LEU A 300 -13.93 1.15 -13.42
CA LEU A 300 -12.60 1.74 -13.26
C LEU A 300 -12.61 3.23 -13.58
N ASP A 301 -13.21 3.65 -14.69
CA ASP A 301 -13.31 5.06 -15.09
C ASP A 301 -14.00 5.90 -14.00
N ASN A 302 -15.09 5.40 -13.42
CA ASN A 302 -15.76 6.05 -12.30
C ASN A 302 -14.86 6.18 -11.07
N SER A 303 -14.11 5.14 -10.74
CA SER A 303 -13.15 5.17 -9.63
C SER A 303 -12.06 6.23 -9.86
N ILE A 304 -11.54 6.31 -11.08
CA ILE A 304 -10.53 7.30 -11.47
C ILE A 304 -11.09 8.73 -11.42
N GLU A 305 -12.33 8.94 -11.86
CA GLU A 305 -12.96 10.27 -11.80
C GLU A 305 -13.08 10.77 -10.35
N ILE A 306 -13.53 9.91 -9.43
CA ILE A 306 -13.61 10.20 -7.99
C ILE A 306 -12.21 10.54 -7.43
N LEU A 307 -11.22 9.73 -7.76
CA LEU A 307 -9.85 9.93 -7.34
C LEU A 307 -9.28 11.27 -7.83
N GLN A 308 -9.45 11.61 -9.09
CA GLN A 308 -8.99 12.88 -9.67
C GLN A 308 -9.65 14.10 -9.02
N GLN A 309 -10.91 13.99 -8.60
CA GLN A 309 -11.58 15.03 -7.83
C GLN A 309 -10.92 15.26 -6.47
N HIS A 310 -10.50 14.19 -5.78
CA HIS A 310 -9.78 14.26 -4.51
C HIS A 310 -8.36 14.82 -4.70
N VAL A 311 -7.67 14.44 -5.76
CA VAL A 311 -6.35 14.99 -6.12
C VAL A 311 -6.43 16.50 -6.35
N LYS A 312 -7.42 16.97 -7.12
CA LYS A 312 -7.63 18.41 -7.33
C LYS A 312 -7.85 19.16 -6.00
N LYS A 313 -8.62 18.59 -5.07
CA LYS A 313 -8.82 19.17 -3.74
C LYS A 313 -7.52 19.22 -2.94
N ALA A 314 -6.71 18.15 -2.95
CA ALA A 314 -5.43 18.11 -2.26
C ALA A 314 -4.45 19.17 -2.75
N HIS A 315 -4.41 19.43 -4.05
CA HIS A 315 -3.54 20.46 -4.63
C HIS A 315 -4.04 21.89 -4.41
N ALA A 316 -5.31 22.07 -4.07
CA ALA A 316 -5.90 23.37 -3.73
C ALA A 316 -5.69 23.76 -2.24
N LEU A 317 -5.33 22.80 -1.39
CA LEU A 317 -4.97 23.01 0.02
C LEU A 317 -3.52 23.49 0.17
#